data_7cfb36a63445211301583b47e7457634
#
_entry.id   7cfb36a63445211301583b47e7457634
#
_cell.length_a   1.000
_cell.length_b   1.000
_cell.length_c   1.000
_cell.angle_alpha   90.00
_cell.angle_beta   90.00
_cell.angle_gamma   90.00
#
_symmetry.space_group_name_H-M   'P 1'
#
loop_
_entity.id
_entity.type
_entity.pdbx_description
1 polymer ?
#
loop_
_entity_poly.entity_id
_entity_poly.type
_entity_poly.pdbx_seq_one_letter_code
_entity_poly.pdbx_strand_id
1 'polypeptide(L)'
;YHSNTEFTKSSDVKKIISTYGLKDSDKTSKIVYIPVNNYSVNDADGQNNEVSVDTRLASYSVKKEGYKDQVSYVRSIAADTSLTQSIKESVATTYDFSNIASVSGKNTALESCLTSAYGFSVSNRSNMNETFKLSSENGADLNIYVLNRTYDYQLWETDLSHDISSDSYLGNGTIKRPVGLIITVSKNS
;
A
#
# COMPACT_ATOMS: atom_id res chain seq x y z
N TYR A 1 5.62 3.26 -17.43
CA TYR A 1 4.26 3.30 -17.94
C TYR A 1 3.42 2.17 -17.35
N HIS A 2 2.31 2.50 -16.77
CA HIS A 2 1.40 1.53 -16.18
C HIS A 2 0.04 1.67 -16.86
N SER A 3 -0.49 0.57 -17.35
CA SER A 3 -1.81 0.53 -17.92
C SER A 3 -2.79 -0.11 -16.94
N ASN A 4 -4.04 0.30 -17.03
CA ASN A 4 -5.09 -0.31 -16.25
C ASN A 4 -5.39 -1.71 -16.78
N THR A 5 -5.78 -2.59 -15.88
CA THR A 5 -6.15 -3.95 -16.24
C THR A 5 -7.63 -4.15 -15.96
N GLU A 6 -8.36 -4.66 -16.93
CA GLU A 6 -9.77 -4.98 -16.78
C GLU A 6 -9.96 -6.49 -16.75
N PHE A 7 -10.77 -6.95 -15.80
CA PHE A 7 -11.14 -8.36 -15.65
C PHE A 7 -12.63 -8.48 -15.91
N THR A 8 -12.98 -9.09 -17.02
CA THR A 8 -14.38 -9.23 -17.47
C THR A 8 -14.89 -10.65 -17.43
N LYS A 9 -13.99 -11.63 -17.35
CA LYS A 9 -14.41 -13.03 -17.23
C LYS A 9 -14.98 -13.29 -15.85
N SER A 10 -16.12 -13.96 -15.81
CA SER A 10 -16.81 -14.28 -14.56
C SER A 10 -15.90 -15.03 -13.58
N SER A 11 -15.11 -15.97 -14.06
CA SER A 11 -14.20 -16.73 -13.21
C SER A 11 -13.12 -15.86 -12.58
N ASP A 12 -12.56 -14.92 -13.35
CA ASP A 12 -11.53 -13.99 -12.86
C ASP A 12 -12.12 -13.01 -11.84
N VAL A 13 -13.30 -12.48 -12.12
CA VAL A 13 -14.00 -11.56 -11.24
C VAL A 13 -14.29 -12.25 -9.88
N LYS A 14 -14.82 -13.45 -9.91
CA LYS A 14 -15.13 -14.20 -8.68
C LYS A 14 -13.87 -14.53 -7.89
N LYS A 15 -12.80 -14.88 -8.59
CA LYS A 15 -11.51 -15.18 -7.95
C LYS A 15 -10.95 -13.96 -7.22
N ILE A 16 -10.99 -12.80 -7.85
CA ILE A 16 -10.49 -11.56 -7.24
C ILE A 16 -11.33 -11.16 -6.04
N ILE A 17 -12.65 -11.24 -6.16
CA ILE A 17 -13.56 -10.96 -5.05
C ILE A 17 -13.24 -11.85 -3.86
N SER A 18 -13.07 -13.13 -4.11
CA SER A 18 -12.76 -14.10 -3.06
C SER A 18 -11.37 -13.87 -2.46
N THR A 19 -10.37 -13.64 -3.30
CA THR A 19 -8.99 -13.47 -2.85
C THR A 19 -8.81 -12.27 -1.93
N TYR A 20 -9.47 -11.16 -2.25
CA TYR A 20 -9.29 -9.91 -1.51
C TYR A 20 -10.46 -9.60 -0.57
N GLY A 21 -11.45 -10.47 -0.48
CA GLY A 21 -12.60 -10.25 0.39
C GLY A 21 -13.43 -9.04 0.00
N LEU A 22 -13.57 -8.80 -1.29
CA LEU A 22 -14.36 -7.68 -1.77
C LEU A 22 -15.85 -7.96 -1.57
N LYS A 23 -16.63 -6.88 -1.57
CA LYS A 23 -18.07 -6.98 -1.46
C LYS A 23 -18.60 -7.77 -2.65
N ASP A 24 -19.13 -8.94 -2.38
CA ASP A 24 -19.67 -9.81 -3.42
C ASP A 24 -21.04 -9.34 -3.84
N SER A 25 -21.26 -9.31 -5.14
CA SER A 25 -22.54 -8.97 -5.73
C SER A 25 -22.71 -9.81 -6.99
N ASP A 26 -23.86 -10.45 -7.12
CA ASP A 26 -24.19 -11.20 -8.33
C ASP A 26 -24.21 -10.31 -9.57
N LYS A 27 -24.29 -9.01 -9.37
CA LYS A 27 -24.34 -8.03 -10.46
C LYS A 27 -22.98 -7.48 -10.84
N THR A 28 -21.91 -7.88 -10.17
CA THR A 28 -20.56 -7.43 -10.52
C THR A 28 -20.19 -7.96 -11.90
N SER A 29 -19.99 -7.06 -12.84
CA SER A 29 -19.75 -7.40 -14.24
C SER A 29 -18.29 -7.31 -14.62
N LYS A 30 -17.51 -6.47 -13.95
CA LYS A 30 -16.07 -6.36 -14.21
C LYS A 30 -15.36 -5.75 -13.02
N ILE A 31 -14.06 -5.96 -13.00
CA ILE A 31 -13.15 -5.37 -12.02
C ILE A 31 -12.06 -4.64 -12.80
N VAL A 32 -11.76 -3.42 -12.38
CA VAL A 32 -10.67 -2.64 -12.97
C VAL A 32 -9.60 -2.45 -11.92
N TYR A 33 -8.36 -2.70 -12.30
CA TYR A 33 -7.20 -2.45 -11.46
C TYR A 33 -6.40 -1.29 -12.02
N ILE A 34 -6.17 -0.28 -11.18
CA ILE A 34 -5.39 0.90 -11.54
C ILE A 34 -4.12 0.90 -10.70
N PRO A 35 -2.95 0.60 -11.28
CA PRO A 35 -1.71 0.60 -10.50
C PRO A 35 -1.31 2.02 -10.10
N VAL A 36 -0.70 2.13 -8.92
CA VAL A 36 -0.10 3.39 -8.48
C VAL A 36 1.20 3.59 -9.27
N ASN A 37 1.37 4.79 -9.82
CA ASN A 37 2.60 5.15 -10.51
C ASN A 37 3.77 5.11 -9.53
N ASN A 38 4.94 4.77 -10.03
CA ASN A 38 6.18 4.69 -9.26
C ASN A 38 6.22 3.54 -8.25
N TYR A 39 5.31 2.57 -8.36
CA TYR A 39 5.42 1.37 -7.55
C TYR A 39 6.59 0.54 -8.04
N SER A 40 7.52 0.25 -7.14
CA SER A 40 8.65 -0.62 -7.43
C SER A 40 8.38 -2.02 -6.92
N VAL A 41 8.58 -3.03 -7.76
CA VAL A 41 8.45 -4.43 -7.36
C VAL A 41 9.80 -5.01 -6.90
N ASN A 42 10.82 -4.18 -6.86
CA ASN A 42 12.15 -4.61 -6.42
C ASN A 42 12.29 -4.60 -4.90
N ASP A 43 11.22 -4.37 -4.20
CA ASP A 43 11.21 -4.46 -2.75
C ASP A 43 11.57 -5.87 -2.36
N ALA A 44 12.49 -6.00 -1.43
CA ALA A 44 13.03 -7.29 -1.05
C ALA A 44 11.97 -8.10 -0.30
N ASP A 45 11.18 -8.83 -1.05
CA ASP A 45 10.07 -9.61 -0.53
C ASP A 45 10.58 -10.70 0.43
N GLY A 46 10.23 -10.54 1.70
CA GLY A 46 10.60 -11.52 2.71
C GLY A 46 12.09 -11.63 3.00
N GLN A 47 12.92 -10.79 2.41
CA GLN A 47 14.35 -10.80 2.70
C GLN A 47 14.67 -9.93 3.90
N ASN A 48 15.55 -10.43 4.75
CA ASN A 48 16.05 -9.67 5.87
C ASN A 48 17.25 -8.85 5.42
N ASN A 49 17.05 -7.55 5.27
CA ASN A 49 18.13 -6.63 4.95
C ASN A 49 18.29 -5.65 6.10
N GLU A 50 19.53 -5.35 6.44
CA GLU A 50 19.85 -4.37 7.44
C GLU A 50 20.49 -3.16 6.78
N VAL A 51 19.94 -1.99 7.07
CA VAL A 51 20.50 -0.72 6.61
C VAL A 51 20.64 0.16 7.83
N SER A 52 21.82 0.73 8.00
CA SER A 52 22.13 1.58 9.13
C SER A 52 22.19 3.03 8.71
N VAL A 53 21.64 3.90 9.55
CA VAL A 53 21.75 5.34 9.40
C VAL A 53 22.37 5.88 10.68
N ASP A 54 23.53 6.49 10.56
CA ASP A 54 24.27 7.01 11.70
C ASP A 54 23.64 8.26 12.28
N THR A 55 23.46 8.31 13.59
CA THR A 55 23.09 9.50 14.33
C THR A 55 24.07 9.65 15.48
N ARG A 56 25.00 10.56 15.40
CA ARG A 56 25.99 10.86 16.44
C ARG A 56 26.57 9.64 17.18
N LEU A 57 25.88 9.20 18.25
CA LEU A 57 26.37 8.14 19.12
C LEU A 57 25.59 6.83 18.93
N ALA A 58 24.67 6.79 17.99
CA ALA A 58 23.87 5.62 17.75
C ALA A 58 23.65 5.43 16.25
N SER A 59 23.51 4.18 15.86
CA SER A 59 23.17 3.79 14.51
C SER A 59 21.89 2.97 14.55
N TYR A 60 20.95 3.26 13.69
CA TYR A 60 19.70 2.52 13.60
C TYR A 60 19.74 1.59 12.41
N SER A 61 19.22 0.39 12.58
CA SER A 61 19.09 -0.57 11.49
C SER A 61 17.69 -1.12 11.41
N VAL A 62 17.27 -1.39 10.18
CA VAL A 62 15.95 -1.95 9.90
C VAL A 62 16.14 -3.39 9.41
N LYS A 63 15.44 -4.31 10.05
CA LYS A 63 15.39 -5.69 9.62
C LYS A 63 14.01 -5.99 9.08
N LYS A 64 13.94 -6.34 7.80
CA LYS A 64 12.66 -6.61 7.12
C LYS A 64 12.17 -8.00 7.48
N GLU A 65 10.89 -8.11 7.83
CA GLU A 65 10.30 -9.38 8.25
C GLU A 65 9.34 -9.98 7.23
N GLY A 66 9.01 -9.22 6.18
CA GLY A 66 8.10 -9.69 5.17
C GLY A 66 6.97 -8.70 4.93
N TYR A 67 6.00 -9.14 4.15
CA TYR A 67 4.87 -8.27 3.83
C TYR A 67 3.61 -9.09 3.60
N LYS A 68 2.48 -8.39 3.58
CA LYS A 68 1.19 -8.95 3.20
C LYS A 68 0.38 -7.91 2.45
N ASP A 69 -0.46 -8.37 1.54
CA ASP A 69 -1.35 -7.50 0.78
C ASP A 69 -2.72 -7.49 1.44
N GLN A 70 -3.30 -6.31 1.55
CA GLN A 70 -4.61 -6.10 2.15
C GLN A 70 -5.38 -5.07 1.37
N VAL A 71 -6.70 -5.25 1.31
CA VAL A 71 -7.58 -4.35 0.61
C VAL A 71 -8.42 -3.59 1.62
N SER A 72 -8.52 -2.28 1.42
CA SER A 72 -9.38 -1.42 2.24
C SER A 72 -10.45 -0.80 1.36
N TYR A 73 -11.70 -0.86 1.82
CA TYR A 73 -12.80 -0.21 1.14
C TYR A 73 -12.71 1.30 1.32
N VAL A 74 -12.88 2.05 0.25
CA VAL A 74 -12.82 3.52 0.28
C VAL A 74 -14.22 4.12 0.21
N ARG A 75 -14.93 3.89 -0.87
CA ARG A 75 -16.26 4.46 -1.07
C ARG A 75 -16.96 3.81 -2.25
N SER A 76 -18.25 4.11 -2.37
CA SER A 76 -19.04 3.72 -3.52
C SER A 76 -19.52 4.94 -4.27
N ILE A 77 -19.65 4.80 -5.57
CA ILE A 77 -20.20 5.83 -6.45
C ILE A 77 -21.36 5.21 -7.18
N ALA A 78 -22.53 5.85 -7.10
CA ALA A 78 -23.67 5.48 -7.91
C ALA A 78 -23.57 6.25 -9.23
N ALA A 79 -23.27 5.55 -10.29
CA ALA A 79 -23.11 6.15 -11.61
C ALA A 79 -24.39 5.97 -12.41
N ASP A 80 -25.34 6.78 -12.16
CA ASP A 80 -26.69 6.72 -12.69
C ASP A 80 -26.79 6.34 -14.18
N THR A 81 -26.92 7.32 -15.05
CA THR A 81 -27.03 7.09 -16.50
C THR A 81 -25.83 7.61 -17.26
N SER A 82 -24.81 8.01 -16.55
CA SER A 82 -23.60 8.56 -17.16
C SER A 82 -22.80 7.46 -17.85
N LEU A 83 -22.42 7.68 -19.09
CA LEU A 83 -21.59 6.75 -19.84
C LEU A 83 -20.13 6.82 -19.45
N THR A 84 -19.74 7.86 -18.74
CA THR A 84 -18.38 8.01 -18.25
C THR A 84 -18.39 8.38 -16.78
N GLN A 85 -17.42 7.89 -16.04
CA GLN A 85 -17.27 8.19 -14.62
C GLN A 85 -15.82 8.52 -14.32
N SER A 86 -15.60 9.65 -13.67
CA SER A 86 -14.27 10.06 -13.23
C SER A 86 -14.08 9.70 -11.78
N ILE A 87 -12.94 9.10 -11.48
CA ILE A 87 -12.56 8.71 -10.13
C ILE A 87 -11.30 9.46 -9.76
N LYS A 88 -11.35 10.14 -8.63
CA LYS A 88 -10.21 10.87 -8.09
C LYS A 88 -9.96 10.40 -6.66
N GLU A 89 -8.81 9.81 -6.43
CA GLU A 89 -8.44 9.32 -5.11
C GLU A 89 -7.03 9.76 -4.76
N SER A 90 -6.82 10.06 -3.48
CA SER A 90 -5.51 10.34 -2.94
C SER A 90 -5.11 9.16 -2.06
N VAL A 91 -3.97 8.56 -2.35
CA VAL A 91 -3.45 7.43 -1.60
C VAL A 91 -2.08 7.78 -1.05
N ALA A 92 -1.78 7.31 0.14
CA ALA A 92 -0.55 7.68 0.81
C ALA A 92 0.16 6.47 1.38
N THR A 93 1.48 6.49 1.29
CA THR A 93 2.33 5.59 2.04
C THR A 93 2.42 6.14 3.45
N THR A 94 2.20 5.28 4.42
CA THR A 94 2.27 5.64 5.84
C THR A 94 3.11 4.62 6.58
N TYR A 95 3.63 5.00 7.72
CA TYR A 95 4.35 4.05 8.56
C TYR A 95 3.88 4.18 10.01
N ASP A 96 3.89 3.06 10.71
CA ASP A 96 3.49 2.98 12.11
C ASP A 96 4.68 2.51 12.92
N PHE A 97 5.00 3.27 13.97
CA PHE A 97 6.07 2.96 14.89
C PHE A 97 5.61 3.03 16.35
N SER A 98 4.30 2.88 16.58
CA SER A 98 3.74 2.99 17.92
C SER A 98 4.29 1.95 18.90
N ASN A 99 4.76 0.82 18.39
CA ASN A 99 5.34 -0.25 19.19
C ASN A 99 6.86 -0.14 19.35
N ILE A 100 7.43 0.98 18.93
CA ILE A 100 8.88 1.19 19.00
C ILE A 100 9.19 2.05 20.22
N ALA A 101 10.22 1.66 20.97
CA ALA A 101 10.67 2.39 22.12
C ALA A 101 11.03 3.84 21.76
N SER A 102 10.84 4.75 22.70
CA SER A 102 11.11 6.16 22.45
C SER A 102 12.57 6.39 22.04
N VAL A 103 12.75 7.07 20.93
CA VAL A 103 14.04 7.39 20.35
C VAL A 103 14.15 8.91 20.21
N SER A 104 15.24 9.49 20.65
CA SER A 104 15.47 10.92 20.55
C SER A 104 15.58 11.34 19.06
N GLY A 105 14.86 12.39 18.67
CA GLY A 105 14.86 12.87 17.28
C GLY A 105 14.29 11.86 16.30
N LYS A 106 13.47 10.99 16.76
CA LYS A 106 13.07 9.74 16.11
C LYS A 106 12.40 9.86 14.75
N ASN A 107 11.55 10.86 14.58
CA ASN A 107 10.73 10.90 13.35
C ASN A 107 11.60 11.04 12.10
N THR A 108 12.53 11.97 12.11
CA THR A 108 13.41 12.21 10.97
C THR A 108 14.40 11.05 10.77
N ALA A 109 15.04 10.60 11.85
CA ALA A 109 16.02 9.52 11.76
C ALA A 109 15.37 8.21 11.34
N LEU A 110 14.22 7.89 11.92
CA LEU A 110 13.47 6.68 11.59
C LEU A 110 13.00 6.71 10.15
N GLU A 111 12.42 7.82 9.73
CA GLU A 111 11.93 7.96 8.35
C GLU A 111 13.06 7.80 7.34
N SER A 112 14.23 8.41 7.61
CA SER A 112 15.40 8.27 6.75
C SER A 112 15.89 6.83 6.70
N CYS A 113 15.91 6.16 7.85
CA CYS A 113 16.32 4.77 7.94
C CYS A 113 15.40 3.86 7.14
N LEU A 114 14.11 4.04 7.30
CA LEU A 114 13.11 3.24 6.58
C LEU A 114 13.16 3.50 5.07
N THR A 115 13.31 4.77 4.68
CA THR A 115 13.41 5.12 3.27
C THR A 115 14.65 4.49 2.63
N SER A 116 15.77 4.52 3.34
CA SER A 116 17.00 3.88 2.85
C SER A 116 16.84 2.37 2.75
N ALA A 117 16.22 1.75 3.77
CA ALA A 117 16.06 0.29 3.81
C ALA A 117 15.15 -0.22 2.69
N TYR A 118 14.08 0.48 2.41
CA TYR A 118 13.08 0.01 1.45
C TYR A 118 13.23 0.59 0.05
N GLY A 119 13.98 1.66 -0.10
CA GLY A 119 14.20 2.25 -1.42
C GLY A 119 13.05 3.10 -1.96
N PHE A 120 12.09 3.45 -1.10
CA PHE A 120 11.02 4.36 -1.47
C PHE A 120 10.65 5.27 -0.29
N SER A 121 10.07 6.42 -0.58
CA SER A 121 9.65 7.33 0.48
C SER A 121 8.50 6.74 1.28
N VAL A 122 8.64 6.69 2.61
CA VAL A 122 7.64 6.10 3.49
C VAL A 122 6.50 7.05 3.83
N SER A 123 6.53 8.25 3.29
CA SER A 123 5.48 9.25 3.50
C SER A 123 4.95 9.84 2.19
N ASN A 124 5.15 9.14 1.09
CA ASN A 124 4.76 9.62 -0.23
C ASN A 124 3.24 9.59 -0.41
N ARG A 125 2.72 10.56 -1.16
CA ARG A 125 1.31 10.64 -1.48
C ARG A 125 1.15 10.70 -3.00
N SER A 126 0.20 9.94 -3.51
CA SER A 126 -0.13 9.91 -4.93
C SER A 126 -1.59 10.25 -5.14
N ASN A 127 -1.86 11.06 -6.15
CA ASN A 127 -3.22 11.35 -6.57
C ASN A 127 -3.53 10.51 -7.81
N MET A 128 -4.61 9.78 -7.74
CA MET A 128 -5.04 8.90 -8.81
C MET A 128 -6.27 9.48 -9.46
N ASN A 129 -6.18 9.73 -10.76
CA ASN A 129 -7.29 10.24 -11.56
C ASN A 129 -7.53 9.27 -12.70
N GLU A 130 -8.76 8.81 -12.83
CA GLU A 130 -9.10 7.87 -13.88
C GLU A 130 -10.52 8.11 -14.36
N THR A 131 -10.73 7.94 -15.66
CA THR A 131 -12.04 8.08 -16.26
C THR A 131 -12.43 6.75 -16.88
N PHE A 132 -13.58 6.23 -16.46
CA PHE A 132 -14.10 4.97 -16.95
C PHE A 132 -15.25 5.21 -17.91
N LYS A 133 -15.26 4.45 -18.99
CA LYS A 133 -16.38 4.41 -19.89
C LYS A 133 -17.28 3.27 -19.45
N LEU A 134 -18.49 3.63 -19.03
CA LEU A 134 -19.47 2.65 -18.62
C LEU A 134 -20.28 2.24 -19.84
N SER A 135 -20.42 0.94 -20.06
CA SER A 135 -21.12 0.41 -21.21
C SER A 135 -22.60 0.14 -20.93
N SER A 136 -23.07 0.45 -19.72
CA SER A 136 -24.44 0.18 -19.33
C SER A 136 -25.31 1.42 -19.49
N GLU A 137 -26.40 1.29 -20.22
CA GLU A 137 -27.38 2.36 -20.34
C GLU A 137 -28.16 2.58 -19.05
N ASN A 138 -28.19 1.59 -18.19
CA ASN A 138 -28.94 1.65 -16.93
C ASN A 138 -28.09 2.13 -15.74
N GLY A 139 -26.88 2.57 -16.03
CA GLY A 139 -25.96 2.98 -14.97
C GLY A 139 -25.25 1.82 -14.33
N ALA A 140 -24.44 2.13 -13.35
CA ALA A 140 -23.67 1.13 -12.61
C ALA A 140 -23.28 1.69 -11.25
N ASP A 141 -23.05 0.80 -10.30
CA ASP A 141 -22.45 1.14 -9.02
C ASP A 141 -20.99 0.76 -9.05
N LEU A 142 -20.15 1.68 -8.61
CA LEU A 142 -18.72 1.47 -8.52
C LEU A 142 -18.31 1.40 -7.06
N ASN A 143 -17.61 0.35 -6.69
CA ASN A 143 -17.02 0.23 -5.35
C ASN A 143 -15.52 0.36 -5.49
N ILE A 144 -14.94 1.29 -4.75
CA ILE A 144 -13.52 1.62 -4.85
C ILE A 144 -12.79 1.08 -3.62
N TYR A 145 -11.73 0.34 -3.87
CA TYR A 145 -10.87 -0.22 -2.82
C TYR A 145 -9.42 0.18 -3.10
N VAL A 146 -8.65 0.30 -2.04
CA VAL A 146 -7.20 0.49 -2.15
C VAL A 146 -6.54 -0.83 -1.80
N LEU A 147 -5.69 -1.31 -2.70
CA LEU A 147 -4.83 -2.44 -2.42
C LEU A 147 -3.53 -1.90 -1.82
N ASN A 148 -3.25 -2.30 -0.59
CA ASN A 148 -2.05 -1.90 0.13
C ASN A 148 -1.16 -3.09 0.36
N ARG A 149 0.15 -2.86 0.30
CA ARG A 149 1.14 -3.81 0.77
C ARG A 149 1.66 -3.30 2.10
N THR A 150 1.54 -4.12 3.12
CA THR A 150 2.00 -3.80 4.47
C THR A 150 3.27 -4.59 4.74
N TYR A 151 4.37 -3.88 4.96
CA TYR A 151 5.67 -4.45 5.29
C TYR A 151 5.87 -4.42 6.79
N ASP A 152 6.35 -5.52 7.35
CA ASP A 152 6.70 -5.61 8.75
C ASP A 152 8.21 -5.47 8.89
N TYR A 153 8.64 -4.72 9.90
CA TYR A 153 10.06 -4.53 10.16
C TYR A 153 10.36 -4.51 11.65
N GLN A 154 11.61 -4.79 11.98
CA GLN A 154 12.19 -4.60 13.30
C GLN A 154 13.14 -3.42 13.25
N LEU A 155 13.13 -2.59 14.28
CA LEU A 155 14.11 -1.52 14.43
C LEU A 155 15.08 -1.88 15.54
N TRP A 156 16.36 -1.75 15.24
CA TRP A 156 17.45 -2.00 16.17
C TRP A 156 18.33 -0.78 16.29
N GLU A 157 18.97 -0.63 17.43
CA GLU A 157 19.91 0.45 17.68
C GLU A 157 21.25 -0.14 18.10
N THR A 158 22.31 0.35 17.52
CA THR A 158 23.67 0.03 17.92
C THR A 158 24.25 1.25 18.63
N ASP A 159 24.67 1.07 19.89
CA ASP A 159 25.28 2.14 20.66
C ASP A 159 26.76 2.25 20.28
N LEU A 160 27.13 3.37 19.70
CA LEU A 160 28.51 3.62 19.24
C LEU A 160 29.37 4.31 20.31
N SER A 161 28.79 4.61 21.48
CA SER A 161 29.52 5.33 22.53
C SER A 161 30.44 4.45 23.37
N HIS A 162 30.35 3.12 23.21
CA HIS A 162 31.15 2.16 23.96
C HIS A 162 32.14 1.44 23.05
N ASP A 163 33.24 0.94 23.64
CA ASP A 163 34.24 0.20 22.88
C ASP A 163 33.66 -1.06 22.27
N ILE A 164 32.69 -1.67 22.93
CA ILE A 164 31.99 -2.84 22.41
C ILE A 164 30.61 -2.37 21.96
N SER A 165 30.37 -2.49 20.66
CA SER A 165 29.04 -2.22 20.12
C SER A 165 28.07 -3.30 20.58
N SER A 166 26.87 -2.87 20.95
CA SER A 166 25.80 -3.79 21.32
C SER A 166 24.54 -3.37 20.60
N ASP A 167 23.83 -4.34 20.05
CA ASP A 167 22.57 -4.11 19.37
C ASP A 167 21.42 -4.24 20.36
N SER A 168 20.51 -3.27 20.32
CA SER A 168 19.33 -3.28 21.14
C SER A 168 18.10 -3.30 20.26
N TYR A 169 17.22 -4.23 20.53
CA TYR A 169 15.94 -4.28 19.86
C TYR A 169 15.04 -3.17 20.40
N LEU A 170 14.57 -2.28 19.52
CA LEU A 170 13.72 -1.16 19.90
C LEU A 170 12.24 -1.44 19.72
N GLY A 171 11.90 -2.39 18.88
CA GLY A 171 10.51 -2.72 18.61
C GLY A 171 10.27 -3.02 17.14
N ASN A 172 9.01 -3.29 16.83
CA ASN A 172 8.61 -3.55 15.47
C ASN A 172 7.60 -2.51 14.99
N GLY A 173 7.54 -2.36 13.68
CA GLY A 173 6.61 -1.43 13.07
C GLY A 173 6.17 -1.92 11.71
N THR A 174 5.36 -1.11 11.06
CA THR A 174 4.83 -1.44 9.73
C THR A 174 4.93 -0.25 8.80
N ILE A 175 5.03 -0.55 7.51
CA ILE A 175 4.88 0.44 6.44
C ILE A 175 3.75 -0.04 5.56
N LYS A 176 2.74 0.81 5.38
CA LYS A 176 1.62 0.52 4.49
C LYS A 176 1.79 1.34 3.22
N ARG A 177 1.95 0.65 2.09
CA ARG A 177 2.18 1.28 0.80
C ARG A 177 1.05 0.93 -0.17
N PRO A 178 0.36 1.92 -0.75
CA PRO A 178 -0.66 1.62 -1.76
C PRO A 178 -0.02 1.07 -3.02
N VAL A 179 -0.57 -0.03 -3.50
CA VAL A 179 -0.15 -0.68 -4.74
C VAL A 179 -1.00 -0.22 -5.91
N GLY A 180 -2.29 -0.04 -5.66
CA GLY A 180 -3.22 0.40 -6.68
C GLY A 180 -4.64 0.50 -6.16
N LEU A 181 -5.55 0.85 -7.06
CA LEU A 181 -6.98 0.84 -6.78
C LEU A 181 -7.63 -0.36 -7.44
N ILE A 182 -8.56 -0.97 -6.74
CA ILE A 182 -9.44 -2.00 -7.29
C ILE A 182 -10.84 -1.42 -7.33
N ILE A 183 -11.47 -1.48 -8.49
CA ILE A 183 -12.80 -0.94 -8.68
C ILE A 183 -13.69 -2.05 -9.20
N THR A 184 -14.76 -2.36 -8.45
CA THR A 184 -15.76 -3.29 -8.91
C THR A 184 -16.90 -2.52 -9.55
N VAL A 185 -17.33 -2.99 -10.69
CA VAL A 185 -18.44 -2.37 -11.45
C VAL A 185 -19.63 -3.33 -11.38
N SER A 186 -20.72 -2.86 -10.80
CA SER A 186 -21.96 -3.65 -10.67
C SER A 186 -23.05 -2.99 -11.49
N LYS A 187 -23.71 -3.76 -12.32
CA LYS A 187 -24.80 -3.22 -13.15
C LYS A 187 -26.05 -2.99 -12.31
N ASN A 188 -26.69 -1.85 -12.53
CA ASN A 188 -28.02 -1.58 -12.02
C ASN A 188 -29.02 -2.13 -13.02
N SER A 189 -29.79 -3.07 -12.63
CA SER A 189 -30.79 -3.61 -13.56
C SER A 189 -32.14 -3.66 -12.92
#